data_813c29e2e74f42c03377ef774b23f254
#
_entry.id   813c29e2e74f42c03377ef774b23f254
#
_cell.length_a   1.000
_cell.length_b   1.000
_cell.length_c   1.000
_cell.angle_alpha   90.00
_cell.angle_beta   90.00
_cell.angle_gamma   90.00
#
_symmetry.space_group_name_H-M   'P 1'
#
loop_
_entity.id
_entity.type
_entity.pdbx_description
1 polymer ?
#
loop_
_entity_poly.entity_id
_entity_poly.type
_entity_poly.pdbx_seq_one_letter_code
_entity_poly.pdbx_strand_id
1 'polypeptide(L)'
;MNKCLRLLGCCVIAAAVPCAARDNVDRVVLFPKLSVGQTIHYQISYSAKTSTNTESTVAAPMAPTGGQTNENLLLLVGVEDLRVDAGRTVVRLRTRFVDPDAAVPNAMASDVKAPPNSAENANDSGKSGKREKTVEFTLHADGQVTDVEGLDRLSAEEQAAWQEWVARFGGGASFPEKGIKPGEKWKAEEPIPNALLTGLSWEKESEYVNDAPCGAMKITPQGDFVPGDQSQEKCAVILTTAILKQKSSQKDATPEDYKLHDLRTMGNAKGKNETIAYISLKTGLVVRATEDANQSMNVIVAKTDGSNRVHYMIDAQSHAQVMLLADTLANHP
;
A
#
# COMPACT_ATOMS: atom_id res chain seq x y z
N MET A 1 78.67 39.26 37.65
CA MET A 1 77.51 40.13 37.67
C MET A 1 76.79 39.98 36.32
N ASN A 2 75.90 39.04 36.18
CA ASN A 2 75.13 38.83 34.95
C ASN A 2 73.64 38.65 35.27
N LYS A 3 72.84 39.59 34.84
CA LYS A 3 71.40 39.58 35.00
C LYS A 3 70.77 38.77 33.88
N CYS A 4 70.17 37.63 34.17
CA CYS A 4 69.28 36.86 33.26
C CYS A 4 67.90 37.50 33.23
N LEU A 5 67.50 37.96 32.04
CA LEU A 5 66.16 38.44 31.72
C LEU A 5 65.32 37.21 31.29
N ARG A 6 64.32 36.81 32.06
CA ARG A 6 63.36 35.78 31.67
C ARG A 6 62.19 36.42 30.98
N LEU A 7 62.06 36.11 29.67
CA LEU A 7 60.83 36.39 28.88
C LEU A 7 59.80 35.27 29.18
N LEU A 8 58.67 35.61 29.80
CA LEU A 8 57.51 34.77 29.88
C LEU A 8 56.69 34.92 28.59
N GLY A 9 56.67 33.88 27.77
CA GLY A 9 55.78 33.78 26.62
C GLY A 9 54.40 33.26 27.08
N CYS A 10 53.38 34.10 27.06
CA CYS A 10 51.99 33.64 27.21
C CYS A 10 51.50 32.96 25.95
N CYS A 11 51.40 31.62 25.94
CA CYS A 11 50.67 30.88 24.94
C CYS A 11 49.16 31.00 25.23
N VAL A 12 48.46 31.83 24.47
CA VAL A 12 47.00 31.84 24.42
C VAL A 12 46.58 30.66 23.58
N ILE A 13 46.16 29.57 24.23
CA ILE A 13 45.49 28.45 23.57
C ILE A 13 44.05 28.87 23.31
N ALA A 14 43.78 29.30 22.08
CA ALA A 14 42.42 29.49 21.60
C ALA A 14 41.77 28.09 21.46
N ALA A 15 41.02 27.67 22.45
CA ALA A 15 40.15 26.50 22.35
C ALA A 15 39.04 26.83 21.33
N ALA A 16 39.22 26.35 20.09
CA ALA A 16 38.12 26.30 19.11
C ALA A 16 37.10 25.28 19.62
N VAL A 17 36.06 25.78 20.27
CA VAL A 17 34.87 24.98 20.57
C VAL A 17 34.20 24.68 19.20
N PRO A 18 34.14 23.43 18.76
CA PRO A 18 33.32 23.11 17.60
C PRO A 18 31.87 23.40 17.99
N CYS A 19 31.33 24.51 17.46
CA CYS A 19 29.87 24.69 17.41
C CYS A 19 29.33 23.54 16.56
N ALA A 20 29.03 22.42 17.19
CA ALA A 20 28.14 21.43 16.60
C ALA A 20 26.78 22.13 16.48
N ALA A 21 26.54 22.76 15.34
CA ALA A 21 25.19 23.10 14.92
C ALA A 21 24.43 21.78 14.96
N ARG A 22 23.69 21.54 16.03
CA ARG A 22 22.64 20.53 16.05
C ARG A 22 21.64 21.04 15.02
N ASP A 23 21.71 20.48 13.81
CA ASP A 23 20.62 20.56 12.86
C ASP A 23 19.39 19.95 13.55
N ASN A 24 18.63 20.82 14.17
CA ASN A 24 17.32 20.52 14.73
C ASN A 24 16.37 20.40 13.53
N VAL A 25 16.62 19.42 12.66
CA VAL A 25 15.67 19.06 11.61
C VAL A 25 14.47 18.46 12.32
N ASP A 26 13.36 19.21 12.29
CA ASP A 26 12.12 18.78 12.93
C ASP A 26 11.69 17.44 12.35
N ARG A 27 11.33 16.53 13.24
CA ARG A 27 10.79 15.22 12.84
C ARG A 27 9.38 15.40 12.30
N VAL A 28 9.09 14.74 11.21
CA VAL A 28 7.79 14.80 10.54
C VAL A 28 7.00 13.54 10.85
N VAL A 29 5.75 13.71 11.25
CA VAL A 29 4.78 12.62 11.39
C VAL A 29 4.01 12.52 10.09
N LEU A 30 4.17 11.41 9.36
CA LEU A 30 3.55 11.16 8.07
C LEU A 30 2.25 10.35 8.22
N PHE A 31 1.30 10.91 8.96
CA PHE A 31 -0.04 10.33 9.11
C PHE A 31 -1.07 11.19 8.35
N PRO A 32 -2.06 10.59 7.65
CA PRO A 32 -3.08 11.33 6.92
C PRO A 32 -3.86 12.29 7.82
N LYS A 33 -3.84 13.58 7.48
CA LYS A 33 -4.63 14.62 8.14
C LYS A 33 -5.98 14.69 7.45
N LEU A 34 -6.95 14.01 8.01
CA LEU A 34 -8.27 13.82 7.45
C LEU A 34 -9.31 14.67 8.15
N SER A 35 -10.42 14.97 7.46
CA SER A 35 -11.58 15.68 7.99
C SER A 35 -12.85 14.89 7.68
N VAL A 36 -13.78 14.83 8.61
CA VAL A 36 -15.07 14.17 8.42
C VAL A 36 -15.79 14.77 7.21
N GLY A 37 -16.35 13.92 6.35
CA GLY A 37 -17.00 14.33 5.10
C GLY A 37 -16.03 14.56 3.94
N GLN A 38 -14.71 14.50 4.17
CA GLN A 38 -13.72 14.58 3.09
C GLN A 38 -13.83 13.37 2.17
N THR A 39 -13.73 13.61 0.87
CA THR A 39 -13.63 12.56 -0.15
C THR A 39 -12.30 12.70 -0.87
N ILE A 40 -11.62 11.58 -1.05
CA ILE A 40 -10.29 11.49 -1.66
C ILE A 40 -10.38 10.49 -2.81
N HIS A 41 -9.73 10.79 -3.92
CA HIS A 41 -9.73 9.93 -5.10
C HIS A 41 -8.34 9.39 -5.34
N TYR A 42 -8.26 8.08 -5.57
CA TYR A 42 -7.03 7.41 -5.96
C TYR A 42 -7.22 6.63 -7.25
N GLN A 43 -6.22 6.70 -8.11
CA GLN A 43 -6.07 5.72 -9.17
C GLN A 43 -5.10 4.64 -8.69
N ILE A 44 -5.47 3.39 -8.95
CA ILE A 44 -4.67 2.21 -8.64
C ILE A 44 -4.44 1.46 -9.96
N SER A 45 -3.19 1.34 -10.37
CA SER A 45 -2.79 0.46 -11.47
C SER A 45 -2.08 -0.74 -10.87
N TYR A 46 -2.53 -1.92 -11.21
CA TYR A 46 -1.98 -3.17 -10.69
C TYR A 46 -1.79 -4.16 -11.83
N SER A 47 -0.60 -4.73 -11.93
CA SER A 47 -0.34 -5.85 -12.83
C SER A 47 0.33 -6.97 -12.05
N ALA A 48 -0.12 -8.19 -12.28
CA ALA A 48 0.47 -9.37 -11.69
C ALA A 48 0.58 -10.48 -12.72
N LYS A 49 1.67 -11.22 -12.64
CA LYS A 49 1.90 -12.45 -13.40
C LYS A 49 2.23 -13.56 -12.42
N THR A 50 1.40 -14.59 -12.41
CA THR A 50 1.59 -15.77 -11.57
C THR A 50 1.76 -17.00 -12.45
N SER A 51 2.71 -17.84 -12.12
CA SER A 51 2.91 -19.17 -12.71
C SER A 51 2.89 -20.20 -11.59
N THR A 52 2.02 -21.19 -11.71
CA THR A 52 1.95 -22.30 -10.75
C THR A 52 2.16 -23.61 -11.50
N ASN A 53 3.18 -24.35 -11.12
CA ASN A 53 3.38 -25.73 -11.53
C ASN A 53 3.03 -26.66 -10.37
N THR A 54 2.26 -27.70 -10.64
CA THR A 54 1.77 -28.63 -9.62
C THR A 54 2.12 -30.06 -9.99
N GLU A 55 2.81 -30.76 -9.11
CA GLU A 55 3.07 -32.18 -9.20
C GLU A 55 2.27 -32.89 -8.11
N SER A 56 1.48 -33.89 -8.47
CA SER A 56 0.59 -34.59 -7.52
C SER A 56 0.71 -36.10 -7.65
N THR A 57 0.70 -36.79 -6.52
CA THR A 57 0.54 -38.26 -6.47
C THR A 57 -0.92 -38.68 -6.49
N VAL A 58 -1.85 -37.72 -6.39
CA VAL A 58 -3.29 -37.95 -6.49
C VAL A 58 -3.68 -38.01 -7.99
N ALA A 59 -4.55 -38.93 -8.35
CA ALA A 59 -4.90 -39.27 -9.74
C ALA A 59 -5.58 -38.16 -10.57
N ALA A 60 -5.81 -36.98 -10.01
CA ALA A 60 -6.34 -35.84 -10.75
C ALA A 60 -5.18 -34.92 -11.19
N PRO A 61 -4.84 -34.87 -12.49
CA PRO A 61 -3.86 -33.92 -12.96
C PRO A 61 -4.41 -32.51 -12.76
N MET A 62 -3.82 -31.77 -11.83
CA MET A 62 -4.05 -30.34 -11.75
C MET A 62 -3.26 -29.69 -12.88
N ALA A 63 -3.96 -29.09 -13.82
CA ALA A 63 -3.31 -28.33 -14.88
C ALA A 63 -2.47 -27.19 -14.27
N PRO A 64 -1.31 -26.88 -14.85
CA PRO A 64 -0.56 -25.68 -14.46
C PRO A 64 -1.50 -24.48 -14.56
N THR A 65 -1.61 -23.75 -13.48
CA THR A 65 -2.38 -22.52 -13.45
C THR A 65 -1.42 -21.35 -13.52
N GLY A 66 -1.61 -20.50 -14.48
CA GLY A 66 -0.88 -19.26 -14.61
C GLY A 66 -1.86 -18.19 -15.07
N GLY A 67 -1.65 -16.99 -14.62
CA GLY A 67 -2.50 -15.86 -14.96
C GLY A 67 -1.69 -14.58 -15.09
N GLN A 68 -2.23 -13.67 -15.88
CA GLN A 68 -1.78 -12.30 -15.92
C GLN A 68 -3.00 -11.43 -15.68
N THR A 69 -2.88 -10.53 -14.73
CA THR A 69 -3.91 -9.55 -14.37
C THR A 69 -3.33 -8.17 -14.64
N ASN A 70 -4.13 -7.31 -15.30
CA ASN A 70 -3.80 -5.90 -15.47
C ASN A 70 -5.06 -5.10 -15.16
N GLU A 71 -5.02 -4.31 -14.10
CA GLU A 71 -6.16 -3.54 -13.64
C GLU A 71 -5.80 -2.06 -13.51
N ASN A 72 -6.74 -1.21 -13.92
CA ASN A 72 -6.72 0.21 -13.65
C ASN A 72 -8.04 0.57 -12.99
N LEU A 73 -7.99 0.88 -11.71
CA LEU A 73 -9.16 1.07 -10.88
C LEU A 73 -9.16 2.48 -10.29
N LEU A 74 -10.34 3.08 -10.21
CA LEU A 74 -10.54 4.34 -9.53
C LEU A 74 -11.18 4.05 -8.17
N LEU A 75 -10.52 4.46 -7.09
CA LEU A 75 -10.96 4.28 -5.72
C LEU A 75 -11.38 5.61 -5.10
N LEU A 76 -12.61 5.67 -4.60
CA LEU A 76 -13.12 6.74 -3.76
C LEU A 76 -12.93 6.37 -2.30
N VAL A 77 -12.40 7.31 -1.51
CA VAL A 77 -12.20 7.18 -0.06
C VAL A 77 -12.97 8.27 0.64
N GLY A 78 -14.00 7.92 1.37
CA GLY A 78 -14.78 8.84 2.22
C GLY A 78 -14.35 8.74 3.67
N VAL A 79 -14.23 9.87 4.35
CA VAL A 79 -13.97 9.96 5.79
C VAL A 79 -15.31 10.06 6.52
N GLU A 80 -15.71 9.01 7.23
CA GLU A 80 -17.01 8.94 7.90
C GLU A 80 -16.99 9.44 9.32
N ASP A 81 -15.95 9.08 10.07
CA ASP A 81 -15.80 9.46 11.47
C ASP A 81 -14.35 9.68 11.81
N LEU A 82 -14.10 10.61 12.73
CA LEU A 82 -12.78 10.92 13.28
C LEU A 82 -12.93 11.11 14.78
N ARG A 83 -12.28 10.26 15.54
CA ARG A 83 -12.30 10.28 16.99
C ARG A 83 -10.91 10.16 17.60
N VAL A 84 -10.78 10.48 18.85
CA VAL A 84 -9.56 10.25 19.63
C VAL A 84 -9.86 9.13 20.62
N ASP A 85 -9.15 8.01 20.47
CA ASP A 85 -9.23 6.88 21.39
C ASP A 85 -7.88 6.70 22.10
N ALA A 86 -7.92 6.63 23.42
CA ALA A 86 -6.72 6.56 24.27
C ALA A 86 -5.64 7.60 23.94
N GLY A 87 -6.03 8.81 23.50
CA GLY A 87 -5.13 9.88 23.08
C GLY A 87 -4.55 9.72 21.67
N ARG A 88 -4.99 8.75 20.89
CA ARG A 88 -4.58 8.51 19.51
C ARG A 88 -5.73 8.78 18.54
N THR A 89 -5.41 9.33 17.38
CA THR A 89 -6.41 9.54 16.32
C THR A 89 -6.82 8.20 15.70
N VAL A 90 -8.13 8.02 15.58
CA VAL A 90 -8.76 6.86 14.93
C VAL A 90 -9.74 7.37 13.91
N VAL A 91 -9.66 6.88 12.67
CA VAL A 91 -10.48 7.35 11.55
C VAL A 91 -11.27 6.18 10.98
N ARG A 92 -12.60 6.32 10.88
CA ARG A 92 -13.45 5.40 10.13
C ARG A 92 -13.51 5.85 8.68
N LEU A 93 -13.17 4.95 7.78
CA LEU A 93 -13.10 5.21 6.35
C LEU A 93 -14.03 4.26 5.60
N ARG A 94 -14.64 4.78 4.54
CA ARG A 94 -15.39 3.99 3.56
C ARG A 94 -14.75 4.13 2.20
N THR A 95 -14.53 3.02 1.53
CA THR A 95 -13.97 2.99 0.18
C THR A 95 -14.92 2.32 -0.79
N ARG A 96 -14.89 2.75 -2.05
CA ARG A 96 -15.59 2.10 -3.15
C ARG A 96 -14.84 2.25 -4.46
N PHE A 97 -14.87 1.23 -5.28
CA PHE A 97 -14.42 1.36 -6.65
C PHE A 97 -15.51 2.02 -7.51
N VAL A 98 -15.09 2.89 -8.39
CA VAL A 98 -15.96 3.58 -9.35
C VAL A 98 -15.51 3.24 -10.76
N ASP A 99 -16.49 3.18 -11.65
CA ASP A 99 -16.22 3.02 -13.06
C ASP A 99 -15.51 4.28 -13.58
N PRO A 100 -14.31 4.18 -14.18
CA PRO A 100 -13.62 5.33 -14.75
C PRO A 100 -14.47 6.11 -15.75
N ASP A 101 -15.31 5.42 -16.53
CA ASP A 101 -16.20 6.03 -17.52
C ASP A 101 -17.34 6.82 -16.87
N ALA A 102 -17.76 6.46 -15.65
CA ALA A 102 -18.77 7.18 -14.89
C ALA A 102 -18.20 8.42 -14.16
N ALA A 103 -16.90 8.50 -13.98
CA ALA A 103 -16.22 9.60 -13.28
C ALA A 103 -15.90 10.78 -14.22
N VAL A 104 -15.96 10.59 -15.55
CA VAL A 104 -15.86 11.69 -16.52
C VAL A 104 -17.23 12.36 -16.58
N PRO A 105 -17.39 13.61 -16.09
CA PRO A 105 -18.66 14.31 -16.29
C PRO A 105 -18.96 14.37 -17.79
N ASN A 106 -20.17 13.97 -18.19
CA ASN A 106 -20.65 14.10 -19.55
C ASN A 106 -20.65 15.60 -20.00
N ALA A 107 -19.46 16.14 -20.25
CA ALA A 107 -19.28 17.51 -20.69
C ALA A 107 -19.62 17.71 -22.18
N MET A 108 -20.16 16.71 -22.89
CA MET A 108 -20.66 16.82 -24.25
C MET A 108 -21.80 15.85 -24.55
N ALA A 109 -22.87 15.90 -23.77
CA ALA A 109 -24.17 15.51 -24.31
C ALA A 109 -24.70 16.70 -25.10
N SER A 110 -24.11 16.95 -26.25
CA SER A 110 -24.68 17.85 -27.26
C SER A 110 -26.03 17.31 -27.69
N ASP A 111 -27.05 18.15 -27.60
CA ASP A 111 -28.42 17.99 -28.11
C ASP A 111 -28.47 17.26 -29.47
N VAL A 112 -28.48 15.95 -29.45
CA VAL A 112 -29.02 15.18 -30.58
C VAL A 112 -30.40 14.72 -30.18
N LYS A 113 -31.37 15.52 -30.57
CA LYS A 113 -32.79 15.25 -30.51
C LYS A 113 -33.08 13.92 -31.19
N ALA A 114 -33.29 12.87 -30.41
CA ALA A 114 -33.72 11.58 -30.91
C ALA A 114 -35.14 11.69 -31.50
N PRO A 115 -35.44 11.06 -32.64
CA PRO A 115 -36.76 11.05 -33.21
C PRO A 115 -37.74 10.25 -32.34
N PRO A 116 -38.99 10.68 -32.22
CA PRO A 116 -40.01 9.98 -31.46
C PRO A 116 -40.54 8.81 -32.29
N ASN A 117 -40.18 7.56 -31.95
CA ASN A 117 -41.01 6.38 -32.22
C ASN A 117 -40.24 5.11 -31.91
N SER A 118 -40.56 4.54 -30.76
CA SER A 118 -40.73 3.10 -30.55
C SER A 118 -41.26 2.88 -29.13
N ALA A 119 -42.58 2.81 -29.07
CA ALA A 119 -43.28 2.30 -27.89
C ALA A 119 -43.09 0.77 -27.82
N GLU A 120 -43.26 0.27 -26.58
CA GLU A 120 -43.44 -1.13 -26.20
C GLU A 120 -42.21 -2.01 -26.11
N ASN A 121 -41.65 -2.10 -24.88
CA ASN A 121 -41.74 -3.34 -24.10
C ASN A 121 -41.24 -3.09 -22.66
N ALA A 122 -42.19 -2.65 -21.81
CA ALA A 122 -42.02 -2.68 -20.38
C ALA A 122 -42.18 -4.12 -19.90
N ASN A 123 -41.11 -4.87 -19.78
CA ASN A 123 -41.06 -6.10 -18.99
C ASN A 123 -39.95 -5.99 -17.99
N ASP A 124 -40.37 -5.71 -16.78
CA ASP A 124 -39.94 -6.25 -15.47
C ASP A 124 -38.49 -6.73 -15.42
N SER A 125 -37.56 -5.82 -15.49
CA SER A 125 -36.21 -6.04 -15.02
C SER A 125 -36.22 -5.68 -13.54
N GLY A 126 -36.40 -6.71 -12.70
CA GLY A 126 -36.29 -6.60 -11.27
C GLY A 126 -35.11 -5.73 -10.90
N LYS A 127 -35.35 -4.69 -10.13
CA LYS A 127 -34.34 -3.90 -9.44
C LYS A 127 -33.56 -4.84 -8.51
N SER A 128 -32.69 -5.65 -9.09
CA SER A 128 -31.54 -6.19 -8.37
C SER A 128 -30.72 -4.95 -8.02
N GLY A 129 -30.98 -4.40 -6.86
CA GLY A 129 -30.20 -3.33 -6.30
C GLY A 129 -28.75 -3.83 -6.29
N LYS A 130 -27.95 -3.38 -7.24
CA LYS A 130 -26.53 -3.64 -7.31
C LYS A 130 -25.99 -3.14 -5.98
N ARG A 131 -25.84 -4.04 -5.00
CA ARG A 131 -25.30 -3.70 -3.68
C ARG A 131 -23.99 -3.00 -3.95
N GLU A 132 -23.88 -1.78 -3.50
CA GLU A 132 -22.69 -0.97 -3.66
C GLU A 132 -21.51 -1.74 -3.05
N LYS A 133 -20.47 -1.97 -3.84
CA LYS A 133 -19.26 -2.68 -3.42
C LYS A 133 -18.42 -1.73 -2.57
N THR A 134 -18.78 -1.60 -1.31
CA THR A 134 -18.08 -0.75 -0.35
C THR A 134 -17.29 -1.58 0.64
N VAL A 135 -16.10 -1.10 0.98
CA VAL A 135 -15.29 -1.61 2.09
C VAL A 135 -15.15 -0.53 3.13
N GLU A 136 -15.50 -0.85 4.36
CA GLU A 136 -15.32 0.02 5.52
C GLU A 136 -14.21 -0.52 6.41
N PHE A 137 -13.44 0.37 7.02
CA PHE A 137 -12.36 -0.01 7.93
C PHE A 137 -12.00 1.14 8.87
N THR A 138 -11.25 0.80 9.90
CA THR A 138 -10.73 1.73 10.88
C THR A 138 -9.22 1.89 10.70
N LEU A 139 -8.74 3.11 10.50
CA LEU A 139 -7.32 3.46 10.45
C LEU A 139 -6.88 4.06 11.78
N HIS A 140 -5.87 3.48 12.40
CA HIS A 140 -5.25 3.94 13.62
C HIS A 140 -4.04 4.84 13.34
N ALA A 141 -3.67 5.69 14.32
CA ALA A 141 -2.56 6.64 14.19
C ALA A 141 -1.18 6.00 13.93
N ASP A 142 -1.03 4.72 14.24
CA ASP A 142 0.16 3.93 13.96
C ASP A 142 0.13 3.27 12.55
N GLY A 143 -0.90 3.57 11.75
CA GLY A 143 -1.11 3.01 10.43
C GLY A 143 -1.77 1.63 10.43
N GLN A 144 -2.09 1.04 11.60
CA GLN A 144 -2.84 -0.21 11.66
C GLN A 144 -4.25 -0.04 11.11
N VAL A 145 -4.71 -1.07 10.42
CA VAL A 145 -6.06 -1.17 9.86
C VAL A 145 -6.80 -2.28 10.60
N THR A 146 -7.97 -1.95 11.14
CA THR A 146 -8.85 -2.89 11.85
C THR A 146 -10.29 -2.78 11.34
N ASP A 147 -11.16 -3.64 11.83
CA ASP A 147 -12.61 -3.62 11.58
C ASP A 147 -12.95 -3.54 10.09
N VAL A 148 -12.26 -4.35 9.27
CA VAL A 148 -12.46 -4.36 7.82
C VAL A 148 -13.71 -5.14 7.49
N GLU A 149 -14.67 -4.49 6.82
CA GLU A 149 -15.95 -5.06 6.42
C GLU A 149 -16.17 -4.88 4.91
N GLY A 150 -16.75 -5.88 4.26
CA GLY A 150 -17.17 -5.80 2.85
C GLY A 150 -16.13 -6.22 1.82
N LEU A 151 -14.94 -6.70 2.22
CA LEU A 151 -13.94 -7.23 1.29
C LEU A 151 -14.47 -8.43 0.47
N ASP A 152 -15.31 -9.25 1.06
CA ASP A 152 -15.95 -10.41 0.43
C ASP A 152 -16.88 -10.07 -0.73
N ARG A 153 -17.23 -8.79 -0.90
CA ARG A 153 -18.09 -8.27 -1.97
C ARG A 153 -17.31 -7.84 -3.21
N LEU A 154 -16.00 -7.68 -3.07
CA LEU A 154 -15.10 -7.31 -4.15
C LEU A 154 -14.73 -8.53 -5.00
N SER A 155 -14.40 -8.31 -6.29
CA SER A 155 -13.70 -9.33 -7.08
C SER A 155 -12.29 -9.59 -6.53
N ALA A 156 -11.65 -10.67 -6.96
CA ALA A 156 -10.28 -10.98 -6.53
C ALA A 156 -9.29 -9.87 -6.92
N GLU A 157 -9.49 -9.27 -8.08
CA GLU A 157 -8.68 -8.17 -8.61
C GLU A 157 -8.91 -6.89 -7.81
N GLU A 158 -10.16 -6.55 -7.51
CA GLU A 158 -10.52 -5.41 -6.66
C GLU A 158 -9.97 -5.59 -5.24
N GLN A 159 -10.02 -6.81 -4.68
CA GLN A 159 -9.43 -7.11 -3.36
C GLN A 159 -7.92 -6.89 -3.38
N ALA A 160 -7.22 -7.41 -4.38
CA ALA A 160 -5.79 -7.22 -4.53
C ALA A 160 -5.43 -5.73 -4.64
N ALA A 161 -6.10 -4.98 -5.49
CA ALA A 161 -5.89 -3.54 -5.65
C ALA A 161 -6.19 -2.76 -4.36
N TRP A 162 -7.25 -3.13 -3.62
CA TRP A 162 -7.58 -2.51 -2.35
C TRP A 162 -6.50 -2.78 -1.30
N GLN A 163 -6.01 -4.01 -1.21
CA GLN A 163 -4.93 -4.38 -0.30
C GLN A 163 -3.64 -3.63 -0.62
N GLU A 164 -3.31 -3.51 -1.90
CA GLU A 164 -2.17 -2.72 -2.37
C GLU A 164 -2.28 -1.24 -2.00
N TRP A 165 -3.46 -0.66 -2.14
CA TRP A 165 -3.71 0.73 -1.77
C TRP A 165 -3.64 0.93 -0.25
N VAL A 166 -4.36 0.12 0.53
CA VAL A 166 -4.48 0.31 1.98
C VAL A 166 -3.15 0.12 2.70
N ALA A 167 -2.31 -0.80 2.21
CA ALA A 167 -0.96 -1.00 2.74
C ALA A 167 -0.08 0.27 2.66
N ARG A 168 -0.41 1.20 1.75
CA ARG A 168 0.32 2.46 1.56
C ARG A 168 -0.41 3.65 2.15
N PHE A 169 -1.73 3.64 2.13
CA PHE A 169 -2.56 4.77 2.58
C PHE A 169 -2.30 5.16 4.04
N GLY A 170 -2.19 4.18 4.93
CA GLY A 170 -1.84 4.40 6.34
C GLY A 170 -0.34 4.58 6.60
N GLY A 171 0.46 4.69 5.54
CA GLY A 171 1.92 4.72 5.66
C GLY A 171 2.51 3.35 5.96
N GLY A 172 1.69 2.27 5.78
CA GLY A 172 2.09 0.90 6.09
C GLY A 172 2.62 0.79 7.50
N ALA A 173 1.77 0.74 8.50
CA ALA A 173 1.98 0.36 9.93
C ALA A 173 3.41 0.45 10.52
N SER A 174 4.33 1.16 9.89
CA SER A 174 5.76 1.04 10.14
C SER A 174 6.47 2.37 10.37
N PHE A 175 5.74 3.51 10.36
CA PHE A 175 6.39 4.78 10.69
C PHE A 175 6.66 4.86 12.19
N PRO A 176 7.88 5.29 12.58
CA PRO A 176 8.19 5.54 13.98
C PRO A 176 7.25 6.56 14.59
N GLU A 177 6.65 6.26 15.76
CA GLU A 177 5.71 7.15 16.47
C GLU A 177 6.29 8.56 16.72
N LYS A 178 7.59 8.66 16.88
CA LYS A 178 8.30 9.94 17.11
C LYS A 178 8.46 10.77 15.83
N GLY A 179 7.88 10.33 14.72
CA GLY A 179 8.15 10.88 13.40
C GLY A 179 9.53 10.51 12.87
N ILE A 180 9.84 10.97 11.68
CA ILE A 180 11.05 10.67 10.93
C ILE A 180 11.69 11.97 10.37
N LYS A 181 12.95 11.89 9.99
CA LYS A 181 13.67 13.00 9.36
C LYS A 181 14.45 12.49 8.13
N PRO A 182 14.78 13.38 7.18
CA PRO A 182 15.59 13.00 6.02
C PRO A 182 16.87 12.27 6.41
N GLY A 183 17.18 11.18 5.70
CA GLY A 183 18.31 10.29 5.94
C GLY A 183 18.09 9.25 7.05
N GLU A 184 16.96 9.27 7.74
CA GLU A 184 16.65 8.28 8.78
C GLU A 184 16.16 6.98 8.18
N LYS A 185 16.66 5.86 8.78
CA LYS A 185 16.26 4.50 8.42
C LYS A 185 15.56 3.83 9.59
N TRP A 186 14.58 2.99 9.28
CA TRP A 186 13.90 2.17 10.28
C TRP A 186 13.56 0.80 9.72
N LYS A 187 13.26 -0.13 10.60
CA LYS A 187 12.88 -1.50 10.25
C LYS A 187 11.51 -1.84 10.81
N ALA A 188 10.81 -2.65 10.08
CA ALA A 188 9.53 -3.21 10.48
C ALA A 188 9.44 -4.67 10.04
N GLU A 189 8.60 -5.44 10.70
CA GLU A 189 8.28 -6.80 10.33
C GLU A 189 6.77 -6.92 10.19
N GLU A 190 6.33 -7.48 9.06
CA GLU A 190 4.92 -7.70 8.76
C GLU A 190 4.66 -9.19 8.52
N PRO A 191 3.97 -9.86 9.45
CA PRO A 191 3.59 -11.26 9.28
C PRO A 191 2.64 -11.43 8.10
N ILE A 192 2.78 -12.54 7.36
CA ILE A 192 1.83 -12.92 6.31
C ILE A 192 0.81 -13.87 6.92
N PRO A 193 -0.45 -13.44 7.11
CA PRO A 193 -1.50 -14.30 7.61
C PRO A 193 -1.91 -15.33 6.54
N ASN A 194 -2.43 -16.47 6.96
CA ASN A 194 -3.04 -17.50 6.10
C ASN A 194 -2.14 -18.03 4.97
N ALA A 195 -0.84 -17.93 5.13
CA ALA A 195 0.10 -18.49 4.16
C ALA A 195 0.13 -20.03 4.23
N LEU A 196 0.54 -20.67 3.12
CA LEU A 196 0.72 -22.13 3.06
C LEU A 196 1.83 -22.64 4.00
N LEU A 197 2.70 -21.75 4.45
CA LEU A 197 3.79 -22.02 5.39
C LEU A 197 3.68 -21.08 6.59
N THR A 198 3.91 -21.61 7.78
CA THR A 198 3.97 -20.77 8.99
C THR A 198 5.26 -19.96 9.08
N GLY A 199 5.20 -18.86 9.83
CA GLY A 199 6.36 -18.04 10.14
C GLY A 199 6.90 -17.25 8.96
N LEU A 200 6.10 -17.02 7.93
CA LEU A 200 6.43 -16.08 6.87
C LEU A 200 6.17 -14.65 7.32
N SER A 201 7.13 -13.80 7.09
CA SER A 201 7.02 -12.36 7.33
C SER A 201 7.85 -11.57 6.32
N TRP A 202 7.40 -10.37 6.00
CA TRP A 202 8.20 -9.38 5.29
C TRP A 202 9.06 -8.61 6.29
N GLU A 203 10.38 -8.73 6.19
CA GLU A 203 11.31 -7.83 6.87
C GLU A 203 11.52 -6.61 5.98
N LYS A 204 11.03 -5.46 6.44
CA LYS A 204 11.08 -4.18 5.74
C LYS A 204 12.19 -3.31 6.31
N GLU A 205 12.97 -2.68 5.42
CA GLU A 205 13.87 -1.58 5.75
C GLU A 205 13.45 -0.36 4.94
N SER A 206 13.08 0.71 5.63
CA SER A 206 12.62 1.95 5.02
C SER A 206 13.61 3.07 5.29
N GLU A 207 13.71 4.01 4.35
CA GLU A 207 14.54 5.21 4.43
C GLU A 207 13.75 6.44 3.98
N TYR A 208 13.79 7.50 4.77
CA TYR A 208 13.39 8.82 4.32
C TYR A 208 14.54 9.45 3.55
N VAL A 209 14.50 9.35 2.23
CA VAL A 209 15.63 9.75 1.37
C VAL A 209 15.82 11.26 1.38
N ASN A 210 14.77 12.01 0.99
CA ASN A 210 14.78 13.48 0.90
C ASN A 210 13.36 14.02 0.72
N ASP A 211 13.25 15.35 0.75
CA ASP A 211 12.06 16.05 0.26
C ASP A 211 12.14 16.24 -1.25
N ALA A 212 11.02 16.10 -1.93
CA ALA A 212 10.89 16.36 -3.34
C ALA A 212 9.59 17.12 -3.66
N PRO A 213 9.57 17.93 -4.73
CA PRO A 213 8.31 18.48 -5.25
C PRO A 213 7.34 17.35 -5.62
N CYS A 214 6.08 17.55 -5.32
CA CYS A 214 5.04 16.59 -5.66
C CYS A 214 3.70 17.30 -5.91
N GLY A 215 2.72 16.57 -6.45
CA GLY A 215 1.37 17.07 -6.65
C GLY A 215 0.46 15.94 -7.09
N ALA A 216 -0.81 16.05 -6.73
CA ALA A 216 -1.83 15.11 -7.17
C ALA A 216 -1.95 15.12 -8.69
N MET A 217 -2.31 13.98 -9.28
CA MET A 217 -2.55 13.86 -10.72
C MET A 217 -3.87 14.52 -11.10
N LYS A 218 -3.94 15.10 -12.29
CA LYS A 218 -5.18 15.64 -12.86
C LYS A 218 -5.63 14.75 -14.00
N ILE A 219 -6.95 14.59 -14.12
CA ILE A 219 -7.56 13.93 -15.27
C ILE A 219 -7.83 15.00 -16.33
N THR A 220 -7.31 14.80 -17.53
CA THR A 220 -7.64 15.67 -18.67
C THR A 220 -9.05 15.38 -19.18
N PRO A 221 -9.67 16.29 -19.97
CA PRO A 221 -10.94 16.02 -20.62
C PRO A 221 -10.93 14.79 -21.53
N GLN A 222 -9.77 14.36 -21.99
CA GLN A 222 -9.56 13.16 -22.80
C GLN A 222 -9.43 11.88 -21.95
N GLY A 223 -9.42 12.01 -20.63
CA GLY A 223 -9.25 10.90 -19.69
C GLY A 223 -7.79 10.56 -19.36
N ASP A 224 -6.83 11.32 -19.88
CA ASP A 224 -5.42 11.10 -19.58
C ASP A 224 -5.03 11.64 -18.19
N PHE A 225 -4.11 10.95 -17.52
CA PHE A 225 -3.55 11.39 -16.24
C PHE A 225 -2.30 12.21 -16.47
N VAL A 226 -2.34 13.47 -16.07
CA VAL A 226 -1.18 14.38 -16.15
C VAL A 226 -0.78 14.88 -14.77
N PRO A 227 0.50 15.15 -14.53
CA PRO A 227 0.93 15.76 -13.27
C PRO A 227 0.20 17.08 -13.03
N GLY A 228 -0.34 17.23 -11.82
CA GLY A 228 -0.85 18.51 -11.36
C GLY A 228 0.28 19.51 -11.09
N ASP A 229 -0.05 20.65 -10.50
CA ASP A 229 0.94 21.64 -10.10
C ASP A 229 1.84 21.07 -8.99
N GLN A 230 3.09 20.76 -9.34
CA GLN A 230 4.08 20.23 -8.43
C GLN A 230 4.88 21.31 -7.69
N SER A 231 4.67 22.59 -8.02
CA SER A 231 5.48 23.68 -7.48
C SER A 231 5.13 24.08 -6.05
N GLN A 232 3.96 23.71 -5.57
CA GLN A 232 3.41 24.21 -4.31
C GLN A 232 3.43 23.20 -3.17
N GLU A 233 3.72 21.93 -3.42
CA GLU A 233 3.69 20.89 -2.43
C GLU A 233 5.04 20.15 -2.37
N LYS A 234 5.44 19.80 -1.13
CA LYS A 234 6.61 18.96 -0.88
C LYS A 234 6.16 17.62 -0.31
N CYS A 235 6.77 16.56 -0.78
CA CYS A 235 6.60 15.23 -0.27
C CYS A 235 7.88 14.70 0.36
N ALA A 236 7.74 13.94 1.42
CA ALA A 236 8.77 13.02 1.86
C ALA A 236 8.87 11.86 0.86
N VAL A 237 10.08 11.59 0.38
CA VAL A 237 10.36 10.42 -0.47
C VAL A 237 10.82 9.28 0.43
N ILE A 238 10.02 8.23 0.47
CA ILE A 238 10.29 7.04 1.27
C ILE A 238 10.63 5.89 0.34
N LEU A 239 11.81 5.33 0.51
CA LEU A 239 12.24 4.09 -0.14
C LEU A 239 12.09 2.95 0.87
N THR A 240 11.39 1.89 0.50
CA THR A 240 11.26 0.67 1.32
C THR A 240 11.72 -0.53 0.51
N THR A 241 12.61 -1.32 1.09
CA THR A 241 12.96 -2.65 0.58
C THR A 241 12.46 -3.69 1.57
N ALA A 242 11.86 -4.76 1.05
CA ALA A 242 11.37 -5.84 1.89
C ALA A 242 11.90 -7.19 1.38
N ILE A 243 12.21 -8.08 2.31
CA ILE A 243 12.66 -9.44 2.02
C ILE A 243 11.73 -10.40 2.76
N LEU A 244 11.21 -11.37 2.01
CA LEU A 244 10.41 -12.44 2.60
C LEU A 244 11.30 -13.38 3.41
N LYS A 245 10.99 -13.53 4.68
CA LYS A 245 11.68 -14.41 5.62
C LYS A 245 10.75 -15.51 6.13
N GLN A 246 11.33 -16.66 6.37
CA GLN A 246 10.65 -17.78 6.99
C GLN A 246 11.33 -18.12 8.32
N LYS A 247 10.60 -17.92 9.42
CA LYS A 247 11.11 -18.20 10.79
C LYS A 247 10.93 -19.65 11.22
N SER A 248 9.98 -20.37 10.61
CA SER A 248 9.73 -21.78 10.93
C SER A 248 10.73 -22.71 10.26
N SER A 249 10.99 -23.85 10.90
CA SER A 249 11.76 -24.93 10.30
C SER A 249 11.07 -25.46 9.05
N GLN A 250 11.82 -25.72 7.99
CA GLN A 250 11.29 -26.36 6.75
C GLN A 250 10.60 -27.71 7.00
N LYS A 251 10.92 -28.39 8.15
CA LYS A 251 10.35 -29.69 8.51
C LYS A 251 8.97 -29.61 9.16
N ASP A 252 8.62 -28.48 9.76
CA ASP A 252 7.32 -28.28 10.40
C ASP A 252 6.87 -26.83 10.22
N ALA A 253 6.51 -26.52 8.98
CA ALA A 253 5.99 -25.21 8.60
C ALA A 253 4.47 -25.24 8.39
N THR A 254 3.77 -26.17 9.07
CA THR A 254 2.35 -26.42 8.87
C THR A 254 1.51 -25.41 9.64
N PRO A 255 0.63 -24.64 8.99
CA PRO A 255 -0.39 -23.82 9.66
C PRO A 255 -1.37 -24.67 10.47
N GLU A 256 -1.91 -24.12 11.55
CA GLU A 256 -2.84 -24.85 12.43
C GLU A 256 -4.08 -25.34 11.69
N ASP A 257 -4.64 -24.54 10.78
CA ASP A 257 -5.78 -24.93 9.95
C ASP A 257 -5.52 -26.19 9.12
N TYR A 258 -4.30 -26.34 8.60
CA TYR A 258 -3.89 -27.54 7.87
C TYR A 258 -3.76 -28.74 8.80
N LYS A 259 -3.24 -28.57 10.01
CA LYS A 259 -3.14 -29.63 11.01
C LYS A 259 -4.52 -30.15 11.43
N LEU A 260 -5.51 -29.25 11.55
CA LEU A 260 -6.89 -29.64 11.86
C LEU A 260 -7.52 -30.52 10.78
N HIS A 261 -7.03 -30.44 9.55
CA HIS A 261 -7.48 -31.28 8.42
C HIS A 261 -6.55 -32.46 8.13
N ASP A 262 -5.70 -32.84 9.08
CA ASP A 262 -4.74 -33.93 8.97
C ASP A 262 -3.74 -33.73 7.81
N LEU A 263 -3.38 -32.49 7.55
CA LEU A 263 -2.43 -32.11 6.51
C LEU A 263 -1.12 -31.61 7.14
N ARG A 264 -0.04 -31.79 6.40
CA ARG A 264 1.27 -31.22 6.69
C ARG A 264 1.76 -30.41 5.50
N THR A 265 2.41 -29.29 5.81
CA THR A 265 3.09 -28.47 4.80
C THR A 265 4.58 -28.43 5.08
N MET A 266 5.37 -28.45 4.04
CA MET A 266 6.82 -28.27 4.11
C MET A 266 7.30 -27.53 2.86
N GLY A 267 8.38 -26.78 3.00
CA GLY A 267 8.94 -26.06 1.87
C GLY A 267 9.61 -24.77 2.26
N ASN A 268 9.76 -23.90 1.27
CA ASN A 268 10.34 -22.59 1.44
C ASN A 268 9.63 -21.54 0.57
N ALA A 269 9.76 -20.30 1.00
CA ALA A 269 9.35 -19.13 0.23
C ALA A 269 10.49 -18.12 0.21
N LYS A 270 10.61 -17.40 -0.91
CA LYS A 270 11.53 -16.28 -1.11
C LYS A 270 10.78 -15.16 -1.78
N GLY A 271 11.14 -13.93 -1.46
CA GLY A 271 10.55 -12.77 -2.11
C GLY A 271 11.37 -11.53 -1.83
N LYS A 272 11.24 -10.58 -2.74
CA LYS A 272 11.76 -9.23 -2.62
C LYS A 272 10.67 -8.27 -3.07
N ASN A 273 10.56 -7.17 -2.35
CA ASN A 273 9.67 -6.07 -2.70
C ASN A 273 10.45 -4.77 -2.56
N GLU A 274 10.21 -3.83 -3.47
CA GLU A 274 10.79 -2.50 -3.46
C GLU A 274 9.69 -1.47 -3.72
N THR A 275 9.53 -0.52 -2.80
CA THR A 275 8.50 0.51 -2.87
C THR A 275 9.13 1.89 -2.80
N ILE A 276 8.69 2.80 -3.66
CA ILE A 276 9.00 4.22 -3.58
C ILE A 276 7.68 4.96 -3.36
N ALA A 277 7.56 5.68 -2.25
CA ALA A 277 6.38 6.47 -1.93
C ALA A 277 6.70 7.95 -1.77
N TYR A 278 5.84 8.80 -2.31
CA TYR A 278 5.83 10.25 -2.15
C TYR A 278 4.67 10.62 -1.24
N ILE A 279 4.96 11.06 -0.03
CA ILE A 279 3.97 11.37 1.00
C ILE A 279 3.98 12.87 1.26
N SER A 280 2.84 13.52 1.08
CA SER A 280 2.68 14.95 1.31
C SER A 280 3.07 15.35 2.73
N LEU A 281 4.00 16.27 2.87
CA LEU A 281 4.36 16.84 4.18
C LEU A 281 3.24 17.70 4.77
N LYS A 282 2.35 18.20 3.92
CA LYS A 282 1.21 19.04 4.32
C LYS A 282 0.03 18.19 4.82
N THR A 283 -0.37 17.18 4.05
CA THR A 283 -1.58 16.39 4.30
C THR A 283 -1.32 15.01 4.89
N GLY A 284 -0.09 14.50 4.80
CA GLY A 284 0.24 13.12 5.16
C GLY A 284 -0.32 12.06 4.20
N LEU A 285 -0.97 12.48 3.10
CA LEU A 285 -1.50 11.56 2.10
C LEU A 285 -0.39 11.07 1.19
N VAL A 286 -0.50 9.81 0.78
CA VAL A 286 0.33 9.28 -0.31
C VAL A 286 -0.11 9.94 -1.61
N VAL A 287 0.77 10.72 -2.21
CA VAL A 287 0.53 11.40 -3.50
C VAL A 287 0.81 10.46 -4.66
N ARG A 288 1.86 9.67 -4.53
CA ARG A 288 2.22 8.61 -5.48
C ARG A 288 3.02 7.54 -4.77
N ALA A 289 2.76 6.29 -5.10
CA ALA A 289 3.61 5.17 -4.73
C ALA A 289 3.73 4.19 -5.89
N THR A 290 4.90 3.57 -6.02
CA THR A 290 5.15 2.46 -6.96
C THR A 290 5.76 1.31 -6.20
N GLU A 291 5.38 0.10 -6.54
CA GLU A 291 5.93 -1.13 -5.97
C GLU A 291 6.23 -2.15 -7.05
N ASP A 292 7.39 -2.76 -6.93
CA ASP A 292 7.79 -3.94 -7.69
C ASP A 292 8.04 -5.09 -6.73
N ALA A 293 7.32 -6.19 -6.89
CA ALA A 293 7.48 -7.37 -6.06
C ALA A 293 7.72 -8.63 -6.90
N ASN A 294 8.55 -9.52 -6.37
CA ASN A 294 8.71 -10.85 -6.89
C ASN A 294 8.75 -11.85 -5.73
N GLN A 295 8.10 -12.98 -5.92
CA GLN A 295 7.99 -14.02 -4.92
C GLN A 295 8.04 -15.38 -5.58
N SER A 296 8.74 -16.33 -4.94
CA SER A 296 8.70 -17.73 -5.32
C SER A 296 8.44 -18.59 -4.09
N MET A 297 7.59 -19.59 -4.26
CA MET A 297 7.25 -20.56 -3.22
C MET A 297 7.41 -21.98 -3.76
N ASN A 298 8.01 -22.83 -2.96
CA ASN A 298 8.14 -24.25 -3.23
C ASN A 298 7.58 -24.99 -2.02
N VAL A 299 6.35 -25.48 -2.14
CA VAL A 299 5.57 -26.00 -1.02
C VAL A 299 5.01 -27.38 -1.35
N ILE A 300 5.21 -28.30 -0.43
CA ILE A 300 4.60 -29.63 -0.47
C ILE A 300 3.52 -29.66 0.60
N VAL A 301 2.31 -30.05 0.18
CA VAL A 301 1.19 -30.37 1.04
C VAL A 301 0.92 -31.86 0.96
N ALA A 302 0.85 -32.55 2.08
CA ALA A 302 0.57 -33.98 2.15
C ALA A 302 -0.27 -34.30 3.39
N LYS A 303 -0.92 -35.48 3.39
CA LYS A 303 -1.49 -35.99 4.65
C LYS A 303 -0.39 -36.30 5.66
N THR A 304 -0.72 -36.35 6.94
CA THR A 304 0.21 -36.67 8.03
C THR A 304 0.89 -38.02 7.87
N ASP A 305 0.23 -38.99 7.22
CA ASP A 305 0.79 -40.29 6.87
C ASP A 305 1.72 -40.25 5.63
N GLY A 306 1.89 -39.09 5.00
CA GLY A 306 2.70 -38.89 3.80
C GLY A 306 1.97 -39.19 2.48
N SER A 307 0.73 -39.63 2.53
CA SER A 307 -0.09 -39.83 1.35
C SER A 307 -0.66 -38.53 0.77
N ASN A 308 -1.26 -38.61 -0.42
CA ASN A 308 -1.90 -37.47 -1.10
C ASN A 308 -0.99 -36.24 -1.22
N ARG A 309 0.23 -36.49 -1.62
CA ARG A 309 1.25 -35.44 -1.75
C ARG A 309 0.98 -34.56 -2.98
N VAL A 310 0.93 -33.25 -2.76
CA VAL A 310 0.87 -32.22 -3.80
C VAL A 310 2.04 -31.27 -3.63
N HIS A 311 2.79 -31.07 -4.67
CA HIS A 311 3.94 -30.16 -4.71
C HIS A 311 3.57 -28.94 -5.56
N TYR A 312 3.59 -27.77 -4.97
CA TYR A 312 3.33 -26.48 -5.61
C TYR A 312 4.64 -25.74 -5.81
N MET A 313 4.90 -25.33 -7.02
CA MET A 313 5.95 -24.40 -7.40
C MET A 313 5.27 -23.15 -7.95
N ILE A 314 5.33 -22.05 -7.20
CA ILE A 314 4.63 -20.81 -7.50
C ILE A 314 5.66 -19.70 -7.68
N ASP A 315 5.61 -19.04 -8.84
CA ASP A 315 6.35 -17.81 -9.09
C ASP A 315 5.36 -16.69 -9.38
N ALA A 316 5.51 -15.58 -8.67
CA ALA A 316 4.67 -14.41 -8.83
C ALA A 316 5.53 -13.16 -8.99
N GLN A 317 5.13 -12.30 -9.91
CA GLN A 317 5.68 -10.97 -10.12
C GLN A 317 4.52 -9.98 -10.13
N SER A 318 4.66 -8.86 -9.46
CA SER A 318 3.66 -7.80 -9.48
C SER A 318 4.30 -6.44 -9.57
N HIS A 319 3.57 -5.53 -10.20
CA HIS A 319 3.84 -4.11 -10.24
C HIS A 319 2.56 -3.38 -9.83
N ALA A 320 2.67 -2.46 -8.89
CA ALA A 320 1.55 -1.66 -8.44
C ALA A 320 1.92 -0.18 -8.46
N GLN A 321 0.97 0.66 -8.83
CA GLN A 321 1.07 2.11 -8.75
C GLN A 321 -0.20 2.68 -8.12
N VAL A 322 -0.01 3.56 -7.15
CA VAL A 322 -1.09 4.31 -6.49
C VAL A 322 -0.85 5.79 -6.73
N MET A 323 -1.86 6.52 -7.18
CA MET A 323 -1.77 7.95 -7.47
C MET A 323 -2.96 8.69 -6.88
N LEU A 324 -2.68 9.74 -6.12
CA LEU A 324 -3.68 10.69 -5.63
C LEU A 324 -4.16 11.56 -6.80
N LEU A 325 -5.47 11.67 -6.96
CA LEU A 325 -6.09 12.54 -7.95
C LEU A 325 -6.47 13.87 -7.33
N ALA A 326 -6.20 14.95 -8.05
CA ALA A 326 -6.69 16.27 -7.66
C ALA A 326 -8.21 16.32 -7.84
N ASP A 327 -8.91 16.79 -6.81
CA ASP A 327 -10.34 17.00 -6.87
C ASP A 327 -10.68 17.98 -8.01
N THR A 328 -11.19 17.44 -9.12
CA THR A 328 -11.76 18.25 -10.20
C THR A 328 -13.22 18.64 -9.91
N LEU A 329 -13.79 18.12 -8.81
CA LEU A 329 -15.22 18.30 -8.45
C LEU A 329 -15.46 19.35 -7.35
N ALA A 330 -14.42 19.97 -6.79
CA ALA A 330 -14.58 20.97 -5.72
C ALA A 330 -14.93 22.38 -6.20
N ASN A 331 -15.24 22.61 -7.49
CA ASN A 331 -15.60 23.91 -8.02
C ASN A 331 -16.96 23.89 -8.75
N HIS A 332 -18.02 23.62 -7.99
CA HIS A 332 -19.32 24.16 -8.33
C HIS A 332 -19.84 24.93 -7.12
N PRO A 333 -19.98 26.27 -7.26
CA PRO A 333 -20.54 27.13 -6.22
C PRO A 333 -22.00 26.81 -5.94
#